data_0d14bb91c21b16ce856ca3d21b70838b
#
_entry.id   0d14bb91c21b16ce856ca3d21b70838b
#
_cell.length_a   1.000
_cell.length_b   1.000
_cell.length_c   1.000
_cell.angle_alpha   90.00
_cell.angle_beta   90.00
_cell.angle_gamma   90.00
#
_symmetry.space_group_name_H-M   'P 1'
#
loop_
_entity.id
_entity.type
_entity.pdbx_description
1 polymer ?
#
loop_
_entity_poly.entity_id
_entity_poly.type
_entity_poly.pdbx_seq_one_letter_code
_entity_poly.pdbx_strand_id
1 'polypeptide(L)'
;MPTEAPSQTAEAILLITRNFPPLLGGMERLNWHLAAELGKRHAVHVIAPAGAAAQAPTGVSVEEVPLKPLWRFVLATTWRALRTARRMRPAVVLAGSGLTAPIAWLAARCTGARAVAYVHGLDITVPHALYRRLWLPALRRLDAVIANSRATAELAAQADISPQRIHIVHPGVQLPPDMPGPRPTPAALAFRAAHGLGDAPLLLSVGRLTARKGLREFVTEVLPRIVAKRADARLLVIGDAPANALFGQAQTPASIQAAAATAGVAQHVLFLGKVSEEELATAYQAAQVHVFPIRALPNDPEGFGMVAIEAAAHGLPTVAYATGGVPDAVAHGQSGYLVPPGDAAAFADAVLRLLDAPLDEACIRAFAKGFAWEVFGERVRQVLQTTPLPVGGDR
;
A
#
# COMPACT_ATOMS: atom_id res chain seq x y z
N MET A 1 11.06 -6.72 47.49
CA MET A 1 10.58 -7.67 46.51
C MET A 1 9.53 -6.97 45.67
N PRO A 2 9.76 -6.67 44.39
CA PRO A 2 8.71 -6.15 43.53
C PRO A 2 7.86 -7.33 43.09
N THR A 3 6.56 -7.26 43.39
CA THR A 3 5.52 -8.15 42.86
C THR A 3 5.44 -7.96 41.34
N GLU A 4 5.88 -8.99 40.60
CA GLU A 4 5.59 -9.12 39.16
C GLU A 4 4.06 -9.05 38.97
N ALA A 5 3.62 -8.05 38.22
CA ALA A 5 2.24 -7.98 37.72
C ALA A 5 1.96 -9.25 36.90
N PRO A 6 0.76 -9.86 36.99
CA PRO A 6 0.44 -11.07 36.24
C PRO A 6 0.60 -10.77 34.71
N SER A 7 1.39 -11.60 34.04
CA SER A 7 1.52 -11.59 32.60
C SER A 7 0.11 -11.67 31.98
N GLN A 8 -0.38 -10.60 31.37
CA GLN A 8 -1.59 -10.67 30.55
C GLN A 8 -1.32 -11.76 29.52
N THR A 9 -2.05 -12.85 29.58
CA THR A 9 -2.02 -13.89 28.55
C THR A 9 -2.26 -13.23 27.21
N ALA A 10 -1.24 -13.26 26.35
CA ALA A 10 -1.29 -12.60 25.04
C ALA A 10 -2.53 -13.07 24.28
N GLU A 11 -3.47 -12.15 23.99
CA GLU A 11 -4.67 -12.46 23.22
C GLU A 11 -4.26 -13.06 21.87
N ALA A 12 -4.91 -14.16 21.48
CA ALA A 12 -4.63 -14.80 20.21
C ALA A 12 -5.39 -14.10 19.08
N ILE A 13 -4.71 -13.89 17.93
CA ILE A 13 -5.26 -13.28 16.71
C ILE A 13 -5.15 -14.26 15.55
N LEU A 14 -6.25 -14.45 14.83
CA LEU A 14 -6.27 -15.22 13.58
C LEU A 14 -6.36 -14.25 12.40
N LEU A 15 -5.29 -14.11 11.62
CA LEU A 15 -5.25 -13.32 10.38
C LEU A 15 -5.55 -14.22 9.18
N ILE A 16 -6.51 -13.83 8.35
CA ILE A 16 -6.88 -14.56 7.14
C ILE A 16 -6.66 -13.66 5.92
N THR A 17 -5.74 -14.06 5.04
CA THR A 17 -5.42 -13.25 3.87
C THR A 17 -5.09 -14.08 2.63
N ARG A 18 -5.43 -13.54 1.44
CA ARG A 18 -4.95 -14.04 0.16
C ARG A 18 -3.65 -13.34 -0.27
N ASN A 19 -3.39 -12.20 0.33
CA ASN A 19 -2.30 -11.29 -0.04
C ASN A 19 -1.19 -11.39 1.02
N PHE A 20 -0.19 -12.24 0.76
CA PHE A 20 0.96 -12.45 1.64
C PHE A 20 2.17 -12.86 0.80
N PRO A 21 3.43 -12.57 1.22
CA PRO A 21 4.61 -13.13 0.54
C PRO A 21 4.54 -14.66 0.43
N PRO A 22 5.09 -15.27 -0.64
CA PRO A 22 6.02 -14.69 -1.62
C PRO A 22 5.36 -13.88 -2.75
N LEU A 23 4.05 -13.64 -2.69
CA LEU A 23 3.41 -12.72 -3.63
C LEU A 23 3.94 -11.31 -3.42
N LEU A 24 4.14 -10.56 -4.52
CA LEU A 24 4.73 -9.23 -4.50
C LEU A 24 3.66 -8.15 -4.71
N GLY A 25 3.62 -7.16 -3.84
CA GLY A 25 2.74 -6.00 -3.93
C GLY A 25 2.57 -5.26 -2.61
N GLY A 26 1.88 -4.13 -2.64
CA GLY A 26 1.66 -3.31 -1.45
C GLY A 26 0.78 -3.99 -0.39
N MET A 27 -0.27 -4.72 -0.82
CA MET A 27 -1.15 -5.45 0.12
C MET A 27 -0.43 -6.63 0.78
N GLU A 28 0.42 -7.33 0.03
CA GLU A 28 1.22 -8.45 0.52
C GLU A 28 2.20 -7.99 1.60
N ARG A 29 2.92 -6.91 1.34
CA ARG A 29 3.83 -6.29 2.29
C ARG A 29 3.09 -5.74 3.52
N LEU A 30 1.94 -5.10 3.32
CA LEU A 30 1.12 -4.62 4.43
C LEU A 30 0.66 -5.76 5.35
N ASN A 31 0.13 -6.85 4.79
CA ASN A 31 -0.33 -7.99 5.61
C ASN A 31 0.82 -8.70 6.32
N TRP A 32 2.01 -8.72 5.72
CA TRP A 32 3.21 -9.23 6.37
C TRP A 32 3.58 -8.39 7.59
N HIS A 33 3.65 -7.06 7.44
CA HIS A 33 3.93 -6.15 8.54
C HIS A 33 2.80 -6.13 9.58
N LEU A 34 1.55 -6.27 9.15
CA LEU A 34 0.41 -6.42 10.06
C LEU A 34 0.60 -7.63 10.98
N ALA A 35 0.99 -8.79 10.42
CA ALA A 35 1.29 -9.97 11.19
C ALA A 35 2.51 -9.77 12.09
N ALA A 36 3.59 -9.16 11.57
CA ALA A 36 4.82 -8.90 12.32
C ALA A 36 4.59 -7.96 13.51
N GLU A 37 3.90 -6.83 13.29
CA GLU A 37 3.65 -5.83 14.33
C GLU A 37 2.69 -6.34 15.41
N LEU A 38 1.68 -7.10 15.03
CA LEU A 38 0.79 -7.75 15.99
C LEU A 38 1.51 -8.87 16.74
N GLY A 39 2.38 -9.63 16.06
CA GLY A 39 3.17 -10.71 16.63
C GLY A 39 4.14 -10.28 17.74
N LYS A 40 4.50 -8.99 17.82
CA LYS A 40 5.33 -8.44 18.91
C LYS A 40 4.64 -8.52 20.29
N ARG A 41 3.30 -8.56 20.35
CA ARG A 41 2.52 -8.53 21.61
C ARG A 41 1.40 -9.57 21.69
N HIS A 42 1.08 -10.26 20.59
CA HIS A 42 -0.04 -11.20 20.49
C HIS A 42 0.43 -12.53 19.90
N ALA A 43 -0.25 -13.62 20.23
CA ALA A 43 -0.08 -14.90 19.55
C ALA A 43 -0.79 -14.84 18.18
N VAL A 44 -0.07 -14.60 17.10
CA VAL A 44 -0.63 -14.45 15.75
C VAL A 44 -0.52 -15.74 14.96
N HIS A 45 -1.65 -16.18 14.42
CA HIS A 45 -1.71 -17.27 13.44
C HIS A 45 -2.27 -16.75 12.12
N VAL A 46 -1.58 -17.02 11.01
CA VAL A 46 -1.95 -16.54 9.67
C VAL A 46 -2.40 -17.71 8.81
N ILE A 47 -3.55 -17.56 8.14
CA ILE A 47 -3.94 -18.44 7.04
C ILE A 47 -3.69 -17.68 5.74
N ALA A 48 -2.73 -18.18 4.94
CA ALA A 48 -2.22 -17.50 3.76
C ALA A 48 -1.96 -18.49 2.61
N PRO A 49 -1.70 -18.00 1.37
CA PRO A 49 -1.37 -18.87 0.24
C PRO A 49 -0.12 -19.72 0.44
N ALA A 50 -0.03 -20.80 -0.33
CA ALA A 50 1.15 -21.66 -0.38
C ALA A 50 2.44 -20.88 -0.64
N GLY A 51 3.52 -21.22 0.07
CA GLY A 51 4.81 -20.52 0.09
C GLY A 51 4.92 -19.44 1.19
N ALA A 52 3.83 -19.10 1.88
CA ALA A 52 3.80 -18.05 2.89
C ALA A 52 4.56 -18.45 4.16
N ALA A 53 4.61 -19.74 4.51
CA ALA A 53 5.27 -20.20 5.72
C ALA A 53 6.79 -19.93 5.72
N ALA A 54 7.43 -20.03 4.55
CA ALA A 54 8.84 -19.73 4.38
C ALA A 54 9.17 -18.23 4.55
N GLN A 55 8.16 -17.38 4.47
CA GLN A 55 8.26 -15.93 4.58
C GLN A 55 7.62 -15.38 5.88
N ALA A 56 7.28 -16.27 6.81
CA ALA A 56 6.60 -15.87 8.05
C ALA A 56 7.48 -14.93 8.90
N PRO A 57 6.91 -13.86 9.48
CA PRO A 57 7.63 -13.07 10.48
C PRO A 57 8.00 -13.92 11.71
N THR A 58 9.07 -13.55 12.38
CA THR A 58 9.50 -14.23 13.63
C THR A 58 8.36 -14.25 14.66
N GLY A 59 8.08 -15.40 15.23
CA GLY A 59 7.04 -15.59 16.25
C GLY A 59 5.61 -15.70 15.68
N VAL A 60 5.42 -15.64 14.37
CA VAL A 60 4.13 -15.78 13.69
C VAL A 60 4.01 -17.19 13.09
N SER A 61 2.93 -17.89 13.40
CA SER A 61 2.64 -19.21 12.80
C SER A 61 1.80 -19.03 11.52
N VAL A 62 2.10 -19.83 10.49
CA VAL A 62 1.41 -19.74 9.19
C VAL A 62 0.86 -21.11 8.79
N GLU A 63 -0.41 -21.14 8.40
CA GLU A 63 -1.07 -22.29 7.79
C GLU A 63 -1.37 -21.98 6.32
N GLU A 64 -0.89 -22.83 5.41
CA GLU A 64 -0.96 -22.59 3.97
C GLU A 64 -2.21 -23.17 3.32
N VAL A 65 -2.73 -22.44 2.32
CA VAL A 65 -3.88 -22.83 1.50
C VAL A 65 -3.57 -22.65 0.01
N PRO A 66 -4.24 -23.39 -0.92
CA PRO A 66 -4.02 -23.22 -2.34
C PRO A 66 -4.45 -21.83 -2.82
N LEU A 67 -3.59 -21.15 -3.60
CA LEU A 67 -3.89 -19.80 -4.14
C LEU A 67 -4.91 -19.84 -5.29
N LYS A 68 -4.85 -20.85 -6.13
CA LYS A 68 -5.65 -21.02 -7.36
C LYS A 68 -6.24 -22.42 -7.47
N PRO A 69 -7.40 -22.59 -8.12
CA PRO A 69 -8.34 -21.52 -8.52
C PRO A 69 -9.02 -20.85 -7.31
N LEU A 70 -9.62 -19.68 -7.49
CA LEU A 70 -10.18 -18.87 -6.39
C LEU A 70 -11.19 -19.63 -5.52
N TRP A 71 -12.04 -20.46 -6.12
CA TRP A 71 -13.03 -21.25 -5.36
C TRP A 71 -12.36 -22.27 -4.40
N ARG A 72 -11.25 -22.90 -4.80
CA ARG A 72 -10.47 -23.78 -3.91
C ARG A 72 -9.84 -22.99 -2.76
N PHE A 73 -9.30 -21.80 -3.04
CA PHE A 73 -8.83 -20.90 -2.00
C PHE A 73 -9.93 -20.61 -0.98
N VAL A 74 -11.11 -20.18 -1.44
CA VAL A 74 -12.24 -19.83 -0.55
C VAL A 74 -12.65 -21.02 0.30
N LEU A 75 -12.86 -22.21 -0.29
CA LEU A 75 -13.31 -23.40 0.44
C LEU A 75 -12.25 -23.89 1.44
N ALA A 76 -10.99 -24.01 1.02
CA ALA A 76 -9.91 -24.46 1.89
C ALA A 76 -9.68 -23.49 3.04
N THR A 77 -9.66 -22.18 2.75
CA THR A 77 -9.50 -21.13 3.76
C THR A 77 -10.66 -21.15 4.75
N THR A 78 -11.90 -21.29 4.28
CA THR A 78 -13.09 -21.36 5.18
C THR A 78 -12.98 -22.55 6.12
N TRP A 79 -12.69 -23.75 5.60
CA TRP A 79 -12.56 -24.95 6.41
C TRP A 79 -11.43 -24.82 7.46
N ARG A 80 -10.27 -24.35 7.03
CA ARG A 80 -9.11 -24.16 7.93
C ARG A 80 -9.40 -23.08 8.96
N ALA A 81 -9.98 -21.94 8.57
CA ALA A 81 -10.31 -20.86 9.48
C ALA A 81 -11.28 -21.32 10.59
N LEU A 82 -12.34 -22.06 10.23
CA LEU A 82 -13.28 -22.59 11.21
C LEU A 82 -12.64 -23.59 12.16
N ARG A 83 -11.80 -24.51 11.64
CA ARG A 83 -11.07 -25.50 12.46
C ARG A 83 -10.08 -24.81 13.38
N THR A 84 -9.29 -23.89 12.87
CA THR A 84 -8.25 -23.18 13.62
C THR A 84 -8.86 -22.23 14.64
N ALA A 85 -9.91 -21.49 14.31
CA ALA A 85 -10.62 -20.63 15.24
C ALA A 85 -11.21 -21.42 16.44
N ARG A 86 -11.84 -22.60 16.18
CA ARG A 86 -12.35 -23.44 17.28
C ARG A 86 -11.27 -23.98 18.20
N ARG A 87 -10.08 -24.30 17.66
CA ARG A 87 -8.94 -24.79 18.43
C ARG A 87 -8.25 -23.69 19.23
N MET A 88 -7.98 -22.56 18.57
CA MET A 88 -7.23 -21.44 19.13
C MET A 88 -8.08 -20.54 20.04
N ARG A 89 -9.40 -20.45 19.77
CA ARG A 89 -10.33 -19.48 20.39
C ARG A 89 -9.73 -18.07 20.39
N PRO A 90 -9.44 -17.48 19.21
CA PRO A 90 -8.82 -16.18 19.14
C PRO A 90 -9.76 -15.12 19.72
N ALA A 91 -9.19 -14.04 20.27
CA ALA A 91 -9.95 -12.86 20.67
C ALA A 91 -10.43 -12.05 19.44
N VAL A 92 -9.63 -12.09 18.34
CA VAL A 92 -9.90 -11.39 17.10
C VAL A 92 -9.66 -12.31 15.91
N VAL A 93 -10.60 -12.30 14.95
CA VAL A 93 -10.39 -12.83 13.59
C VAL A 93 -10.31 -11.65 12.64
N LEU A 94 -9.14 -11.46 12.03
CA LEU A 94 -8.82 -10.33 11.17
C LEU A 94 -8.73 -10.76 9.70
N ALA A 95 -9.52 -10.14 8.83
CA ALA A 95 -9.38 -10.30 7.39
C ALA A 95 -8.37 -9.29 6.85
N GLY A 96 -7.35 -9.75 6.12
CA GLY A 96 -6.33 -8.90 5.49
C GLY A 96 -6.79 -8.21 4.21
N SER A 97 -8.03 -8.45 3.78
CA SER A 97 -8.70 -7.74 2.67
C SER A 97 -10.19 -8.04 2.70
N GLY A 98 -10.99 -7.25 1.97
CA GLY A 98 -12.43 -7.49 1.83
C GLY A 98 -12.77 -8.87 1.27
N LEU A 99 -11.90 -9.48 0.46
CA LEU A 99 -12.12 -10.82 -0.08
C LEU A 99 -12.24 -11.89 1.01
N THR A 100 -11.50 -11.78 2.10
CA THR A 100 -11.51 -12.74 3.21
C THR A 100 -12.46 -12.37 4.34
N ALA A 101 -13.13 -11.22 4.25
CA ALA A 101 -14.05 -10.72 5.28
C ALA A 101 -15.21 -11.68 5.62
N PRO A 102 -15.92 -12.34 4.66
CA PRO A 102 -16.96 -13.30 4.99
C PRO A 102 -16.44 -14.50 5.78
N ILE A 103 -15.22 -14.94 5.49
CA ILE A 103 -14.58 -16.07 6.18
C ILE A 103 -14.24 -15.67 7.62
N ALA A 104 -13.66 -14.47 7.80
CA ALA A 104 -13.34 -13.93 9.12
C ALA A 104 -14.61 -13.75 9.97
N TRP A 105 -15.67 -13.18 9.40
CA TRP A 105 -16.96 -13.04 10.07
C TRP A 105 -17.53 -14.38 10.51
N LEU A 106 -17.53 -15.39 9.63
CA LEU A 106 -18.05 -16.72 9.95
C LEU A 106 -17.22 -17.39 11.07
N ALA A 107 -15.90 -17.33 10.99
CA ALA A 107 -15.01 -17.92 11.98
C ALA A 107 -15.16 -17.23 13.36
N ALA A 108 -15.28 -15.91 13.38
CA ALA A 108 -15.53 -15.13 14.58
C ALA A 108 -16.90 -15.48 15.23
N ARG A 109 -17.96 -15.57 14.42
CA ARG A 109 -19.30 -16.00 14.89
C ARG A 109 -19.29 -17.37 15.56
N CYS A 110 -18.48 -18.31 15.07
CA CYS A 110 -18.39 -19.66 15.63
C CYS A 110 -17.63 -19.72 16.97
N THR A 111 -16.91 -18.67 17.35
CA THR A 111 -16.04 -18.68 18.54
C THR A 111 -16.32 -17.55 19.53
N GLY A 112 -17.21 -16.61 19.19
CA GLY A 112 -17.45 -15.40 19.98
C GLY A 112 -16.33 -14.37 19.88
N ALA A 113 -15.42 -14.50 18.89
CA ALA A 113 -14.35 -13.55 18.63
C ALA A 113 -14.86 -12.27 17.96
N ARG A 114 -14.11 -11.19 18.07
CA ARG A 114 -14.32 -9.97 17.27
C ARG A 114 -13.94 -10.21 15.83
N ALA A 115 -14.78 -9.79 14.88
CA ALA A 115 -14.53 -9.88 13.45
C ALA A 115 -14.10 -8.51 12.90
N VAL A 116 -12.89 -8.42 12.37
CA VAL A 116 -12.32 -7.18 11.84
C VAL A 116 -11.82 -7.39 10.42
N ALA A 117 -11.86 -6.37 9.56
CA ALA A 117 -11.22 -6.42 8.24
C ALA A 117 -10.39 -5.17 7.98
N TYR A 118 -9.23 -5.35 7.33
CA TYR A 118 -8.46 -4.27 6.73
C TYR A 118 -8.83 -4.18 5.24
N VAL A 119 -9.35 -3.02 4.79
CA VAL A 119 -9.84 -2.81 3.42
C VAL A 119 -9.00 -1.78 2.66
N HIS A 120 -8.91 -1.96 1.33
CA HIS A 120 -7.96 -1.24 0.48
C HIS A 120 -8.63 -0.38 -0.62
N GLY A 121 -9.94 -0.23 -0.59
CA GLY A 121 -10.73 0.53 -1.55
C GLY A 121 -11.24 -0.33 -2.70
N LEU A 122 -10.37 -0.96 -3.48
CA LEU A 122 -10.76 -1.82 -4.60
C LEU A 122 -11.69 -2.97 -4.17
N ASP A 123 -11.47 -3.53 -3.00
CA ASP A 123 -12.27 -4.61 -2.41
C ASP A 123 -13.68 -4.18 -1.97
N ILE A 124 -13.97 -2.88 -1.97
CA ILE A 124 -15.33 -2.34 -1.77
C ILE A 124 -16.01 -2.05 -3.10
N THR A 125 -15.24 -1.58 -4.11
CA THR A 125 -15.76 -1.10 -5.40
C THR A 125 -15.87 -2.17 -6.48
N VAL A 126 -15.57 -3.45 -6.17
CA VAL A 126 -15.60 -4.55 -7.15
C VAL A 126 -16.94 -4.56 -7.94
N PRO A 127 -16.94 -4.40 -9.27
CA PRO A 127 -18.16 -4.30 -10.07
C PRO A 127 -18.75 -5.67 -10.42
N HIS A 128 -18.80 -6.61 -9.45
CA HIS A 128 -19.31 -7.96 -9.66
C HIS A 128 -20.55 -8.18 -8.79
N ALA A 129 -21.72 -8.44 -9.41
CA ALA A 129 -23.01 -8.53 -8.73
C ALA A 129 -23.01 -9.57 -7.59
N LEU A 130 -22.40 -10.75 -7.81
CA LEU A 130 -22.32 -11.81 -6.80
C LEU A 130 -21.46 -11.37 -5.61
N TYR A 131 -20.33 -10.65 -5.88
CA TYR A 131 -19.49 -10.10 -4.84
C TYR A 131 -20.27 -9.08 -4.00
N ARG A 132 -20.96 -8.15 -4.63
CA ARG A 132 -21.78 -7.15 -3.94
C ARG A 132 -22.89 -7.79 -3.10
N ARG A 133 -23.47 -8.88 -3.58
CA ARG A 133 -24.58 -9.56 -2.88
C ARG A 133 -24.12 -10.41 -1.69
N LEU A 134 -22.94 -11.00 -1.74
CA LEU A 134 -22.46 -11.93 -0.71
C LEU A 134 -21.40 -11.33 0.20
N TRP A 135 -20.47 -10.51 -0.33
CA TRP A 135 -19.32 -9.99 0.41
C TRP A 135 -19.62 -8.68 1.15
N LEU A 136 -20.32 -7.72 0.51
CA LEU A 136 -20.67 -6.47 1.18
C LEU A 136 -21.56 -6.69 2.43
N PRO A 137 -22.57 -7.57 2.43
CA PRO A 137 -23.32 -7.86 3.65
C PRO A 137 -22.46 -8.41 4.80
N ALA A 138 -21.39 -9.16 4.50
CA ALA A 138 -20.46 -9.63 5.52
C ALA A 138 -19.63 -8.49 6.09
N LEU A 139 -19.12 -7.58 5.23
CA LEU A 139 -18.38 -6.38 5.65
C LEU A 139 -19.22 -5.49 6.58
N ARG A 140 -20.53 -5.33 6.29
CA ARG A 140 -21.46 -4.55 7.15
C ARG A 140 -21.71 -5.18 8.52
N ARG A 141 -21.43 -6.47 8.68
CA ARG A 141 -21.64 -7.24 9.94
C ARG A 141 -20.38 -7.37 10.78
N LEU A 142 -19.23 -6.89 10.30
CA LEU A 142 -18.00 -6.89 11.07
C LEU A 142 -18.11 -5.93 12.27
N ASP A 143 -17.38 -6.23 13.33
CA ASP A 143 -17.31 -5.40 14.52
C ASP A 143 -16.50 -4.12 14.26
N ALA A 144 -15.46 -4.20 13.41
CA ALA A 144 -14.73 -3.05 12.91
C ALA A 144 -14.22 -3.25 11.47
N VAL A 145 -14.09 -2.15 10.73
CA VAL A 145 -13.46 -2.09 9.41
C VAL A 145 -12.35 -1.05 9.46
N ILE A 146 -11.14 -1.47 9.17
CA ILE A 146 -9.96 -0.59 9.08
C ILE A 146 -9.78 -0.20 7.62
N ALA A 147 -9.95 1.09 7.32
CA ALA A 147 -9.71 1.65 6.00
C ALA A 147 -8.27 2.19 5.91
N ASN A 148 -7.59 1.94 4.79
CA ASN A 148 -6.21 2.38 4.57
C ASN A 148 -6.08 3.88 4.28
N SER A 149 -7.20 4.59 4.01
CA SER A 149 -7.24 6.03 3.74
C SER A 149 -8.63 6.61 4.00
N ARG A 150 -8.71 7.95 4.03
CA ARG A 150 -10.00 8.68 4.09
C ARG A 150 -10.89 8.33 2.91
N ALA A 151 -10.34 8.29 1.71
CA ALA A 151 -11.10 7.91 0.51
C ALA A 151 -11.67 6.48 0.61
N THR A 152 -10.90 5.53 1.16
CA THR A 152 -11.41 4.16 1.39
C THR A 152 -12.46 4.13 2.50
N ALA A 153 -12.33 4.96 3.54
CA ALA A 153 -13.35 5.08 4.58
C ALA A 153 -14.68 5.64 4.03
N GLU A 154 -14.62 6.62 3.14
CA GLU A 154 -15.78 7.17 2.43
C GLU A 154 -16.45 6.10 1.55
N LEU A 155 -15.69 5.30 0.80
CA LEU A 155 -16.21 4.17 0.03
C LEU A 155 -16.88 3.13 0.93
N ALA A 156 -16.32 2.86 2.11
CA ALA A 156 -16.91 1.96 3.09
C ALA A 156 -18.24 2.49 3.63
N ALA A 157 -18.31 3.78 3.95
CA ALA A 157 -19.56 4.43 4.37
C ALA A 157 -20.62 4.43 3.26
N GLN A 158 -20.24 4.69 2.00
CA GLN A 158 -21.13 4.60 0.83
C GLN A 158 -21.62 3.16 0.57
N ALA A 159 -20.88 2.17 1.04
CA ALA A 159 -21.28 0.76 1.01
C ALA A 159 -22.15 0.35 2.22
N ASP A 160 -22.72 1.30 2.96
CA ASP A 160 -23.57 1.13 4.16
C ASP A 160 -22.86 0.44 5.34
N ILE A 161 -21.54 0.58 5.46
CA ILE A 161 -20.84 0.22 6.69
C ILE A 161 -21.01 1.36 7.68
N SER A 162 -21.44 1.04 8.91
CA SER A 162 -21.67 2.05 9.95
C SER A 162 -20.41 2.88 10.23
N PRO A 163 -20.48 4.23 10.20
CA PRO A 163 -19.32 5.09 10.42
C PRO A 163 -18.61 4.84 11.75
N GLN A 164 -19.33 4.43 12.80
CA GLN A 164 -18.78 4.11 14.13
C GLN A 164 -17.88 2.87 14.11
N ARG A 165 -17.99 2.03 13.07
CA ARG A 165 -17.17 0.82 12.87
C ARG A 165 -16.02 1.03 11.89
N ILE A 166 -15.92 2.21 11.26
CA ILE A 166 -14.88 2.53 10.30
C ILE A 166 -13.75 3.27 11.02
N HIS A 167 -12.56 2.71 10.96
CA HIS A 167 -11.35 3.29 11.53
C HIS A 167 -10.33 3.51 10.42
N ILE A 168 -9.65 4.65 10.42
CA ILE A 168 -8.61 4.94 9.43
C ILE A 168 -7.25 4.61 10.05
N VAL A 169 -6.55 3.65 9.44
CA VAL A 169 -5.16 3.35 9.77
C VAL A 169 -4.38 3.27 8.46
N HIS A 170 -3.55 4.27 8.21
CA HIS A 170 -2.72 4.32 7.02
C HIS A 170 -1.65 3.23 7.02
N PRO A 171 -1.29 2.67 5.86
CA PRO A 171 -0.17 1.74 5.72
C PRO A 171 1.14 2.30 6.27
N GLY A 172 2.01 1.42 6.73
CA GLY A 172 3.33 1.79 7.20
C GLY A 172 4.38 1.90 6.10
N VAL A 173 5.54 2.42 6.47
CA VAL A 173 6.74 2.50 5.64
C VAL A 173 7.96 2.07 6.44
N GLN A 174 8.93 1.45 5.76
CA GLN A 174 10.25 1.21 6.33
C GLN A 174 11.02 2.53 6.32
N LEU A 175 11.41 3.00 7.50
CA LEU A 175 12.29 4.17 7.59
C LEU A 175 13.72 3.71 7.31
N PRO A 176 14.43 4.34 6.38
CA PRO A 176 15.86 4.09 6.22
C PRO A 176 16.62 4.55 7.48
N PRO A 177 17.77 3.94 7.77
CA PRO A 177 18.62 4.42 8.85
C PRO A 177 18.97 5.90 8.60
N ASP A 178 19.05 6.69 9.67
CA ASP A 178 19.46 8.10 9.56
C ASP A 178 20.81 8.18 8.84
N MET A 179 20.78 8.72 7.62
CA MET A 179 21.98 8.89 6.80
C MET A 179 22.57 10.27 7.13
N PRO A 180 23.70 10.35 7.85
CA PRO A 180 24.39 11.62 8.00
C PRO A 180 25.07 11.97 6.67
N GLY A 181 24.80 13.16 6.15
CA GLY A 181 25.53 13.70 5.01
C GLY A 181 24.63 14.34 3.94
N PRO A 182 25.23 15.18 3.10
CA PRO A 182 24.53 15.84 2.00
C PRO A 182 24.14 14.82 0.92
N ARG A 183 22.99 15.04 0.27
CA ARG A 183 22.60 14.33 -0.96
C ARG A 183 23.22 15.03 -2.18
N PRO A 184 23.56 14.27 -3.25
CA PRO A 184 23.43 12.81 -3.37
C PRO A 184 24.51 12.05 -2.59
N THR A 185 24.14 10.85 -2.09
CA THR A 185 25.10 9.95 -1.43
C THR A 185 26.09 9.34 -2.43
N PRO A 186 27.27 8.80 -2.01
CA PRO A 186 28.17 8.09 -2.91
C PRO A 186 27.50 6.96 -3.68
N ALA A 187 26.58 6.21 -3.04
CA ALA A 187 25.81 5.15 -3.70
C ALA A 187 24.86 5.71 -4.78
N ALA A 188 24.22 6.84 -4.51
CA ALA A 188 23.37 7.52 -5.49
C ALA A 188 24.18 8.06 -6.68
N LEU A 189 25.38 8.57 -6.46
CA LEU A 189 26.28 9.00 -7.54
C LEU A 189 26.75 7.81 -8.39
N ALA A 190 27.14 6.70 -7.77
CA ALA A 190 27.50 5.47 -8.47
C ALA A 190 26.33 4.91 -9.29
N PHE A 191 25.12 4.91 -8.72
CA PHE A 191 23.90 4.52 -9.42
C PHE A 191 23.64 5.40 -10.66
N ARG A 192 23.75 6.71 -10.52
CA ARG A 192 23.59 7.65 -11.65
C ARG A 192 24.63 7.41 -12.75
N ALA A 193 25.90 7.17 -12.37
CA ALA A 193 26.96 6.83 -13.32
C ALA A 193 26.69 5.53 -14.06
N ALA A 194 26.28 4.47 -13.33
CA ALA A 194 25.97 3.16 -13.90
C ALA A 194 24.83 3.20 -14.94
N HIS A 195 23.89 4.12 -14.77
CA HIS A 195 22.74 4.28 -15.66
C HIS A 195 22.88 5.46 -16.66
N GLY A 196 24.04 6.08 -16.77
CA GLY A 196 24.30 7.18 -17.71
C GLY A 196 23.44 8.42 -17.45
N LEU A 197 23.06 8.68 -16.19
CA LEU A 197 22.17 9.78 -15.82
C LEU A 197 22.93 11.11 -15.58
N GLY A 198 24.24 11.05 -15.32
CA GLY A 198 25.06 12.25 -15.07
C GLY A 198 24.46 13.16 -13.99
N ASP A 199 24.54 14.48 -14.20
CA ASP A 199 23.96 15.50 -13.30
C ASP A 199 22.54 15.94 -13.71
N ALA A 200 21.94 15.28 -14.69
CA ALA A 200 20.61 15.63 -15.19
C ALA A 200 19.55 15.61 -14.08
N PRO A 201 18.57 16.54 -14.07
CA PRO A 201 17.42 16.44 -13.18
C PRO A 201 16.71 15.11 -13.35
N LEU A 202 16.61 14.32 -12.28
CA LEU A 202 16.04 12.96 -12.30
C LEU A 202 14.68 12.94 -11.64
N LEU A 203 13.67 12.64 -12.46
CA LEU A 203 12.33 12.32 -12.02
C LEU A 203 12.22 10.80 -11.82
N LEU A 204 11.56 10.34 -10.78
CA LEU A 204 11.40 8.93 -10.47
C LEU A 204 9.91 8.55 -10.44
N SER A 205 9.54 7.49 -11.16
CA SER A 205 8.23 6.84 -11.06
C SER A 205 8.41 5.41 -10.59
N VAL A 206 7.70 5.02 -9.52
CA VAL A 206 7.79 3.67 -8.92
C VAL A 206 6.43 3.01 -8.89
N GLY A 207 6.33 1.76 -9.35
CA GLY A 207 5.14 0.95 -9.19
C GLY A 207 4.76 0.10 -10.38
N ARG A 208 3.66 -0.64 -10.24
CA ARG A 208 3.12 -1.49 -11.31
C ARG A 208 2.64 -0.64 -12.48
N LEU A 209 2.96 -1.05 -13.70
CA LEU A 209 2.53 -0.34 -14.90
C LEU A 209 1.07 -0.69 -15.23
N THR A 210 0.15 0.13 -14.76
CA THR A 210 -1.29 0.01 -15.01
C THR A 210 -1.87 1.35 -15.45
N ALA A 211 -3.01 1.35 -16.14
CA ALA A 211 -3.67 2.57 -16.60
C ALA A 211 -3.95 3.55 -15.45
N ARG A 212 -4.30 3.05 -14.26
CA ARG A 212 -4.50 3.86 -13.06
C ARG A 212 -3.26 4.65 -12.65
N LYS A 213 -2.06 4.07 -12.83
CA LYS A 213 -0.80 4.74 -12.46
C LYS A 213 -0.45 5.93 -13.36
N GLY A 214 -1.13 6.10 -14.51
CA GLY A 214 -1.10 7.30 -15.32
C GLY A 214 0.23 7.60 -16.00
N LEU A 215 1.15 6.64 -16.05
CA LEU A 215 2.48 6.89 -16.59
C LEU A 215 2.46 7.17 -18.11
N ARG A 216 1.54 6.54 -18.86
CA ARG A 216 1.37 6.81 -20.27
C ARG A 216 0.94 8.26 -20.51
N GLU A 217 -0.05 8.74 -19.76
CA GLU A 217 -0.53 10.11 -19.83
C GLU A 217 0.55 11.11 -19.37
N PHE A 218 1.32 10.73 -18.34
CA PHE A 218 2.45 11.55 -17.90
C PHE A 218 3.47 11.77 -19.02
N VAL A 219 3.89 10.72 -19.74
CA VAL A 219 4.89 10.85 -20.80
C VAL A 219 4.34 11.57 -22.05
N THR A 220 3.02 11.59 -22.25
CA THR A 220 2.40 12.26 -23.39
C THR A 220 2.00 13.70 -23.14
N GLU A 221 1.64 14.05 -21.90
CA GLU A 221 1.02 15.35 -21.60
C GLU A 221 1.85 16.21 -20.64
N VAL A 222 2.58 15.59 -19.68
CA VAL A 222 3.34 16.29 -18.64
C VAL A 222 4.81 16.39 -18.99
N LEU A 223 5.45 15.26 -19.32
CA LEU A 223 6.90 15.22 -19.56
C LEU A 223 7.35 16.16 -20.69
N PRO A 224 6.63 16.31 -21.83
CA PRO A 224 6.99 17.28 -22.86
C PRO A 224 7.06 18.73 -22.35
N ARG A 225 6.16 19.10 -21.42
CA ARG A 225 6.15 20.44 -20.80
C ARG A 225 7.37 20.67 -19.90
N ILE A 226 7.77 19.64 -19.19
CA ILE A 226 8.99 19.67 -18.33
C ILE A 226 10.22 19.78 -19.22
N VAL A 227 10.35 18.93 -20.24
CA VAL A 227 11.50 18.89 -21.15
C VAL A 227 11.64 20.20 -21.94
N ALA A 228 10.53 20.85 -22.30
CA ALA A 228 10.56 22.16 -22.95
C ALA A 228 11.23 23.26 -22.10
N LYS A 229 11.27 23.11 -20.76
CA LYS A 229 11.91 24.04 -19.81
C LYS A 229 13.26 23.52 -19.27
N ARG A 230 13.40 22.21 -19.17
CA ARG A 230 14.58 21.51 -18.65
C ARG A 230 14.91 20.36 -19.61
N ALA A 231 15.58 20.72 -20.73
CA ALA A 231 15.91 19.81 -21.83
C ALA A 231 16.81 18.62 -21.41
N ASP A 232 17.47 18.72 -20.28
CA ASP A 232 18.32 17.69 -19.68
C ASP A 232 17.54 16.73 -18.73
N ALA A 233 16.30 17.04 -18.36
CA ALA A 233 15.51 16.23 -17.41
C ALA A 233 15.35 14.78 -17.91
N ARG A 234 15.42 13.82 -16.99
CA ARG A 234 15.25 12.39 -17.22
C ARG A 234 14.16 11.83 -16.33
N LEU A 235 13.39 10.89 -16.87
CA LEU A 235 12.41 10.09 -16.12
C LEU A 235 12.93 8.67 -15.98
N LEU A 236 13.18 8.25 -14.74
CA LEU A 236 13.47 6.87 -14.39
C LEU A 236 12.20 6.16 -13.96
N VAL A 237 11.92 5.01 -14.56
CA VAL A 237 10.74 4.19 -14.27
C VAL A 237 11.19 2.86 -13.68
N ILE A 238 10.76 2.59 -12.43
CA ILE A 238 11.00 1.33 -11.73
C ILE A 238 9.66 0.62 -11.53
N GLY A 239 9.58 -0.60 -12.06
CA GLY A 239 8.39 -1.45 -12.02
C GLY A 239 8.08 -2.08 -13.36
N ASP A 240 7.07 -2.93 -13.35
CA ASP A 240 6.72 -3.74 -14.52
C ASP A 240 5.20 -3.97 -14.60
N ALA A 241 4.77 -4.53 -15.73
CA ALA A 241 3.38 -4.95 -15.90
C ALA A 241 3.01 -6.03 -14.88
N PRO A 242 1.81 -5.97 -14.27
CA PRO A 242 1.40 -6.95 -13.26
C PRO A 242 1.10 -8.31 -13.88
N ALA A 243 1.84 -9.36 -13.48
CA ALA A 243 1.63 -10.73 -13.97
C ALA A 243 0.37 -11.42 -13.43
N ASN A 244 -0.15 -11.01 -12.26
CA ASN A 244 -1.23 -11.69 -11.54
C ASN A 244 -2.34 -10.74 -11.02
N ALA A 245 -2.54 -9.56 -11.64
CA ALA A 245 -3.61 -8.67 -11.25
C ALA A 245 -4.98 -9.30 -11.58
N LEU A 246 -5.88 -9.33 -10.59
CA LEU A 246 -7.27 -9.75 -10.80
C LEU A 246 -8.07 -8.66 -11.54
N PHE A 247 -7.65 -7.40 -11.41
CA PHE A 247 -8.27 -6.21 -11.98
C PHE A 247 -7.21 -5.20 -12.41
N GLY A 248 -7.56 -4.32 -13.34
CA GLY A 248 -6.72 -3.25 -13.85
C GLY A 248 -6.21 -3.51 -15.27
N GLN A 249 -6.16 -2.43 -16.06
CA GLN A 249 -5.59 -2.47 -17.42
C GLN A 249 -4.06 -2.39 -17.30
N ALA A 250 -3.37 -3.48 -17.63
CA ALA A 250 -1.92 -3.52 -17.66
C ALA A 250 -1.37 -2.67 -18.81
N GLN A 251 -0.27 -1.97 -18.56
CA GLN A 251 0.55 -1.30 -19.56
C GLN A 251 1.92 -1.95 -19.58
N THR A 252 2.58 -1.96 -20.72
CA THR A 252 3.94 -2.50 -20.85
C THR A 252 4.94 -1.36 -21.00
N PRO A 253 6.23 -1.57 -20.61
CA PRO A 253 7.29 -0.60 -20.89
C PRO A 253 7.30 -0.19 -22.38
N ALA A 254 7.16 -1.16 -23.30
CA ALA A 254 7.14 -0.90 -24.74
C ALA A 254 5.96 0.01 -25.17
N SER A 255 4.77 -0.19 -24.59
CA SER A 255 3.60 0.65 -24.93
C SER A 255 3.76 2.09 -24.42
N ILE A 256 4.38 2.28 -23.26
CA ILE A 256 4.66 3.61 -22.70
C ILE A 256 5.80 4.28 -23.48
N GLN A 257 6.83 3.51 -23.87
CA GLN A 257 7.94 4.02 -24.69
C GLN A 257 7.47 4.47 -26.08
N ALA A 258 6.54 3.72 -26.70
CA ALA A 258 5.93 4.13 -27.96
C ALA A 258 5.12 5.43 -27.82
N ALA A 259 4.39 5.60 -26.72
CA ALA A 259 3.68 6.85 -26.42
C ALA A 259 4.65 8.03 -26.21
N ALA A 260 5.76 7.80 -25.49
CA ALA A 260 6.82 8.79 -25.32
C ALA A 260 7.49 9.17 -26.65
N ALA A 261 7.68 8.21 -27.55
CA ALA A 261 8.21 8.47 -28.89
C ALA A 261 7.28 9.35 -29.71
N THR A 262 5.97 9.07 -29.67
CA THR A 262 4.95 9.89 -30.33
C THR A 262 4.94 11.34 -29.79
N ALA A 263 5.22 11.50 -28.48
CA ALA A 263 5.30 12.80 -27.84
C ALA A 263 6.69 13.49 -27.96
N GLY A 264 7.66 12.86 -28.66
CA GLY A 264 9.01 13.41 -28.87
C GLY A 264 9.93 13.38 -27.65
N VAL A 265 9.61 12.57 -26.62
CA VAL A 265 10.35 12.52 -25.34
C VAL A 265 10.92 11.14 -25.00
N ALA A 266 10.96 10.20 -25.95
CA ALA A 266 11.42 8.83 -25.72
C ALA A 266 12.85 8.76 -25.14
N GLN A 267 13.76 9.63 -25.57
CA GLN A 267 15.16 9.70 -25.10
C GLN A 267 15.26 10.16 -23.65
N HIS A 268 14.21 10.72 -23.08
CA HIS A 268 14.16 11.17 -21.69
C HIS A 268 13.65 10.10 -20.71
N VAL A 269 13.18 8.94 -21.21
CA VAL A 269 12.58 7.89 -20.38
C VAL A 269 13.49 6.67 -20.32
N LEU A 270 13.84 6.25 -19.12
CA LEU A 270 14.62 5.04 -18.85
C LEU A 270 13.80 4.07 -17.99
N PHE A 271 13.64 2.82 -18.44
CA PHE A 271 12.98 1.75 -17.69
C PHE A 271 14.03 0.80 -17.13
N LEU A 272 14.01 0.56 -15.80
CA LEU A 272 14.84 -0.46 -15.14
C LEU A 272 14.09 -1.78 -14.87
N GLY A 273 12.76 -1.79 -15.08
CA GLY A 273 11.98 -2.96 -14.70
C GLY A 273 11.91 -3.15 -13.18
N LYS A 274 11.98 -4.42 -12.74
CA LYS A 274 12.03 -4.75 -11.31
C LYS A 274 13.48 -4.68 -10.83
N VAL A 275 13.68 -4.04 -9.70
CA VAL A 275 14.98 -3.88 -9.05
C VAL A 275 14.93 -4.48 -7.63
N SER A 276 16.08 -4.65 -6.99
CA SER A 276 16.17 -5.02 -5.57
C SER A 276 15.67 -3.87 -4.67
N GLU A 277 15.36 -4.18 -3.40
CA GLU A 277 14.98 -3.14 -2.43
C GLU A 277 16.12 -2.16 -2.17
N GLU A 278 17.36 -2.62 -2.16
CA GLU A 278 18.55 -1.79 -2.01
C GLU A 278 18.73 -0.83 -3.20
N GLU A 279 18.55 -1.33 -4.41
CA GLU A 279 18.62 -0.52 -5.63
C GLU A 279 17.46 0.49 -5.70
N LEU A 280 16.27 0.10 -5.27
CA LEU A 280 15.12 1.00 -5.15
C LEU A 280 15.37 2.12 -4.14
N ALA A 281 15.93 1.79 -2.96
CA ALA A 281 16.32 2.78 -1.95
C ALA A 281 17.35 3.76 -2.50
N THR A 282 18.33 3.26 -3.27
CA THR A 282 19.35 4.08 -3.94
C THR A 282 18.73 4.99 -5.00
N ALA A 283 17.76 4.49 -5.78
CA ALA A 283 17.05 5.30 -6.78
C ALA A 283 16.25 6.44 -6.14
N TYR A 284 15.60 6.21 -4.98
CA TYR A 284 14.95 7.29 -4.21
C TYR A 284 15.94 8.37 -3.78
N GLN A 285 17.17 7.98 -3.43
CA GLN A 285 18.21 8.93 -3.04
C GLN A 285 18.83 9.66 -4.23
N ALA A 286 18.84 9.04 -5.42
CA ALA A 286 19.42 9.59 -6.64
C ALA A 286 18.50 10.60 -7.34
N ALA A 287 17.17 10.54 -7.12
CA ALA A 287 16.18 11.38 -7.76
C ALA A 287 15.96 12.71 -7.01
N GLN A 288 15.47 13.73 -7.73
CA GLN A 288 15.05 15.02 -7.18
C GLN A 288 13.55 15.13 -6.93
N VAL A 289 12.72 14.45 -7.75
CA VAL A 289 11.26 14.48 -7.63
C VAL A 289 10.70 13.10 -7.91
N HIS A 290 9.84 12.59 -7.01
CA HIS A 290 9.00 11.45 -7.28
C HIS A 290 7.73 11.91 -7.99
N VAL A 291 7.41 11.34 -9.15
CA VAL A 291 6.19 11.65 -9.92
C VAL A 291 5.17 10.53 -9.76
N PHE A 292 3.97 10.89 -9.28
CA PHE A 292 2.91 9.96 -8.96
C PHE A 292 1.59 10.38 -9.62
N PRO A 293 1.48 10.26 -10.98
CA PRO A 293 0.39 10.80 -11.78
C PRO A 293 -0.85 9.91 -11.78
N ILE A 294 -1.36 9.54 -10.61
CA ILE A 294 -2.49 8.62 -10.43
C ILE A 294 -3.75 9.17 -11.06
N ARG A 295 -4.43 8.36 -11.87
CA ARG A 295 -5.67 8.70 -12.52
C ARG A 295 -6.87 8.26 -11.69
N ALA A 296 -7.91 9.10 -11.68
CA ALA A 296 -9.23 8.71 -11.19
C ALA A 296 -9.92 7.84 -12.26
N LEU A 297 -9.91 6.53 -12.07
CA LEU A 297 -10.61 5.58 -12.93
C LEU A 297 -11.83 5.00 -12.21
N PRO A 298 -12.96 4.81 -12.94
CA PRO A 298 -14.13 4.15 -12.37
C PRO A 298 -13.78 2.75 -11.84
N ASN A 299 -14.20 2.44 -10.62
CA ASN A 299 -14.01 1.15 -9.95
C ASN A 299 -12.54 0.68 -9.76
N ASP A 300 -11.56 1.56 -9.98
CA ASP A 300 -10.14 1.27 -9.74
C ASP A 300 -9.47 2.42 -8.99
N PRO A 301 -9.88 2.72 -7.72
CA PRO A 301 -9.29 3.79 -6.95
C PRO A 301 -7.87 3.43 -6.49
N GLU A 302 -7.00 4.44 -6.37
CA GLU A 302 -5.78 4.30 -5.57
C GLU A 302 -6.15 4.30 -4.10
N GLY A 303 -5.84 3.18 -3.40
CA GLY A 303 -6.23 3.04 -2.00
C GLY A 303 -5.49 3.98 -1.05
N PHE A 304 -4.17 4.19 -1.28
CA PHE A 304 -3.36 5.07 -0.44
C PHE A 304 -2.18 5.70 -1.19
N GLY A 305 -1.30 4.87 -1.78
CA GLY A 305 -0.08 5.34 -2.46
C GLY A 305 1.18 5.15 -1.63
N MET A 306 1.44 3.93 -1.17
CA MET A 306 2.62 3.61 -0.33
C MET A 306 3.94 4.13 -0.90
N VAL A 307 4.11 4.13 -2.23
CA VAL A 307 5.33 4.63 -2.88
C VAL A 307 5.60 6.12 -2.61
N ALA A 308 4.57 6.91 -2.33
CA ALA A 308 4.75 8.33 -1.98
C ALA A 308 5.32 8.49 -0.56
N ILE A 309 4.88 7.69 0.41
CA ILE A 309 5.48 7.72 1.75
C ILE A 309 6.87 7.06 1.77
N GLU A 310 7.14 6.09 0.86
CA GLU A 310 8.48 5.54 0.66
C GLU A 310 9.43 6.60 0.12
N ALA A 311 9.03 7.37 -0.88
CA ALA A 311 9.78 8.51 -1.37
C ALA A 311 10.05 9.52 -0.24
N ALA A 312 9.03 9.87 0.54
CA ALA A 312 9.15 10.79 1.67
C ALA A 312 10.09 10.26 2.76
N ALA A 313 10.10 8.95 3.04
CA ALA A 313 11.04 8.34 3.99
C ALA A 313 12.51 8.53 3.57
N HIS A 314 12.76 8.60 2.26
CA HIS A 314 14.08 8.92 1.70
C HIS A 314 14.32 10.44 1.53
N GLY A 315 13.40 11.31 1.96
CA GLY A 315 13.48 12.75 1.80
C GLY A 315 13.20 13.24 0.37
N LEU A 316 12.61 12.39 -0.49
CA LEU A 316 12.29 12.71 -1.86
C LEU A 316 10.87 13.29 -1.94
N PRO A 317 10.68 14.55 -2.41
CA PRO A 317 9.36 15.15 -2.52
C PRO A 317 8.56 14.49 -3.66
N THR A 318 7.23 14.38 -3.45
CA THR A 318 6.31 13.79 -4.44
C THR A 318 5.44 14.86 -5.07
N VAL A 319 5.32 14.86 -6.42
CA VAL A 319 4.23 15.53 -7.13
C VAL A 319 3.19 14.50 -7.52
N ALA A 320 1.93 14.75 -7.17
CA ALA A 320 0.84 13.80 -7.42
C ALA A 320 -0.48 14.49 -7.74
N TYR A 321 -1.36 13.83 -8.48
CA TYR A 321 -2.76 14.22 -8.57
C TYR A 321 -3.49 13.93 -7.27
N ALA A 322 -4.32 14.88 -6.81
CA ALA A 322 -5.14 14.75 -5.60
C ALA A 322 -6.35 13.83 -5.85
N THR A 323 -6.10 12.51 -5.95
CA THR A 323 -7.15 11.52 -6.26
C THR A 323 -7.06 10.30 -5.35
N GLY A 324 -8.19 9.71 -5.03
CA GLY A 324 -8.29 8.53 -4.16
C GLY A 324 -7.61 8.76 -2.80
N GLY A 325 -6.82 7.80 -2.34
CA GLY A 325 -6.08 7.90 -1.08
C GLY A 325 -4.77 8.70 -1.14
N VAL A 326 -4.39 9.25 -2.31
CA VAL A 326 -3.12 10.01 -2.48
C VAL A 326 -3.02 11.22 -1.55
N PRO A 327 -4.09 12.01 -1.28
CA PRO A 327 -4.04 13.12 -0.34
C PRO A 327 -3.68 12.74 1.10
N ASP A 328 -3.79 11.45 1.47
CA ASP A 328 -3.35 10.97 2.78
C ASP A 328 -1.85 10.59 2.79
N ALA A 329 -1.27 10.30 1.60
CA ALA A 329 0.11 9.89 1.44
C ALA A 329 1.07 11.06 1.07
N VAL A 330 0.53 12.23 0.74
CA VAL A 330 1.30 13.43 0.38
C VAL A 330 0.76 14.65 1.13
N ALA A 331 1.58 15.26 1.97
CA ALA A 331 1.26 16.52 2.63
C ALA A 331 1.67 17.69 1.71
N HIS A 332 0.68 18.42 1.17
CA HIS A 332 0.90 19.53 0.26
C HIS A 332 1.76 20.64 0.91
N GLY A 333 2.85 20.98 0.25
CA GLY A 333 3.80 21.98 0.72
C GLY A 333 4.80 21.47 1.78
N GLN A 334 4.65 20.24 2.28
CA GLN A 334 5.53 19.65 3.29
C GLN A 334 6.31 18.43 2.73
N SER A 335 5.62 17.42 2.19
CA SER A 335 6.26 16.23 1.60
C SER A 335 6.15 16.21 0.07
N GLY A 336 5.54 17.21 -0.53
CA GLY A 336 5.37 17.32 -1.98
C GLY A 336 4.25 18.27 -2.36
N TYR A 337 3.79 18.17 -3.59
CA TYR A 337 2.67 18.96 -4.10
C TYR A 337 1.55 18.07 -4.63
N LEU A 338 0.33 18.37 -4.18
CA LEU A 338 -0.90 17.83 -4.72
C LEU A 338 -1.45 18.82 -5.76
N VAL A 339 -1.79 18.33 -6.94
CA VAL A 339 -2.37 19.12 -8.03
C VAL A 339 -3.74 18.56 -8.44
N PRO A 340 -4.60 19.37 -9.08
CA PRO A 340 -5.91 18.90 -9.51
C PRO A 340 -5.80 17.70 -10.46
N PRO A 341 -6.68 16.68 -10.32
CA PRO A 341 -6.66 15.51 -11.20
C PRO A 341 -6.77 15.88 -12.68
N GLY A 342 -5.81 15.39 -13.49
CA GLY A 342 -5.79 15.62 -14.95
C GLY A 342 -5.21 16.96 -15.39
N ASP A 343 -4.84 17.86 -14.48
CA ASP A 343 -4.18 19.11 -14.85
C ASP A 343 -2.68 18.89 -15.09
N ALA A 344 -2.37 18.57 -16.35
CA ALA A 344 -0.99 18.31 -16.81
C ALA A 344 -0.09 19.56 -16.71
N ALA A 345 -0.64 20.75 -16.86
CA ALA A 345 0.11 21.99 -16.74
C ALA A 345 0.52 22.25 -15.29
N ALA A 346 -0.45 22.20 -14.36
CA ALA A 346 -0.16 22.33 -12.93
C ALA A 346 0.80 21.25 -12.41
N PHE A 347 0.74 20.01 -12.96
CA PHE A 347 1.67 18.97 -12.59
C PHE A 347 3.11 19.30 -13.05
N ALA A 348 3.27 19.72 -14.32
CA ALA A 348 4.57 20.13 -14.83
C ALA A 348 5.15 21.31 -14.04
N ASP A 349 4.35 22.34 -13.74
CA ASP A 349 4.76 23.51 -12.99
C ASP A 349 5.20 23.13 -11.55
N ALA A 350 4.47 22.20 -10.91
CA ALA A 350 4.85 21.70 -9.57
C ALA A 350 6.18 20.92 -9.59
N VAL A 351 6.44 20.13 -10.65
CA VAL A 351 7.73 19.46 -10.82
C VAL A 351 8.85 20.47 -11.01
N LEU A 352 8.67 21.42 -11.93
CA LEU A 352 9.66 22.48 -12.21
C LEU A 352 9.96 23.31 -10.95
N ARG A 353 8.93 23.67 -10.20
CA ARG A 353 9.09 24.35 -8.91
C ARG A 353 9.97 23.58 -7.93
N LEU A 354 9.80 22.25 -7.80
CA LEU A 354 10.64 21.43 -6.93
C LEU A 354 12.08 21.31 -7.43
N LEU A 355 12.28 21.32 -8.74
CA LEU A 355 13.64 21.32 -9.32
C LEU A 355 14.37 22.65 -9.08
N ASP A 356 13.65 23.77 -9.09
CA ASP A 356 14.23 25.10 -8.88
C ASP A 356 14.32 25.50 -7.40
N ALA A 357 13.36 25.06 -6.58
CA ALA A 357 13.28 25.34 -5.14
C ALA A 357 12.85 24.07 -4.38
N PRO A 358 13.79 23.16 -4.04
CA PRO A 358 13.50 21.93 -3.34
C PRO A 358 12.89 22.18 -1.95
N LEU A 359 12.00 21.30 -1.52
CA LEU A 359 11.51 21.28 -0.13
C LEU A 359 12.62 20.76 0.81
N ASP A 360 12.52 21.15 2.08
CA ASP A 360 13.44 20.68 3.12
C ASP A 360 13.29 19.17 3.33
N GLU A 361 14.34 18.42 3.07
CA GLU A 361 14.39 16.96 3.23
C GLU A 361 14.09 16.51 4.67
N ALA A 362 14.48 17.29 5.67
CA ALA A 362 14.21 16.95 7.07
C ALA A 362 12.70 17.02 7.36
N CYS A 363 12.00 18.01 6.80
CA CYS A 363 10.55 18.14 6.89
C CYS A 363 9.83 17.00 6.15
N ILE A 364 10.34 16.59 4.97
CA ILE A 364 9.78 15.46 4.21
C ILE A 364 9.94 14.16 5.00
N ARG A 365 11.12 13.88 5.54
CA ARG A 365 11.36 12.69 6.37
C ARG A 365 10.56 12.71 7.67
N ALA A 366 10.39 13.88 8.30
CA ALA A 366 9.57 14.01 9.50
C ALA A 366 8.11 13.64 9.24
N PHE A 367 7.55 13.98 8.09
CA PHE A 367 6.22 13.53 7.67
C PHE A 367 6.16 11.99 7.58
N ALA A 368 7.15 11.36 6.93
CA ALA A 368 7.18 9.89 6.77
C ALA A 368 7.30 9.14 8.12
N LYS A 369 7.94 9.73 9.16
CA LYS A 369 8.04 9.11 10.50
C LYS A 369 6.66 8.80 11.11
N GLY A 370 5.63 9.59 10.78
CA GLY A 370 4.26 9.34 11.20
C GLY A 370 3.62 8.07 10.61
N PHE A 371 4.30 7.44 9.65
CA PHE A 371 3.91 6.21 8.95
C PHE A 371 4.87 5.04 9.20
N ALA A 372 5.76 5.11 10.20
CA ALA A 372 6.60 3.97 10.54
C ALA A 372 5.76 2.72 10.82
N TRP A 373 6.26 1.50 10.51
CA TRP A 373 5.53 0.26 10.75
C TRP A 373 5.14 0.08 12.22
N GLU A 374 5.95 0.56 13.15
CA GLU A 374 5.65 0.55 14.58
C GLU A 374 4.42 1.41 14.92
N VAL A 375 4.31 2.59 14.29
CA VAL A 375 3.15 3.49 14.45
C VAL A 375 1.89 2.85 13.84
N PHE A 376 2.02 2.22 12.68
CA PHE A 376 0.95 1.44 12.07
C PHE A 376 0.47 0.33 13.01
N GLY A 377 1.40 -0.48 13.54
CA GLY A 377 1.08 -1.59 14.44
C GLY A 377 0.37 -1.10 15.72
N GLU A 378 0.80 0.02 16.29
CA GLU A 378 0.15 0.61 17.47
C GLU A 378 -1.28 1.06 17.18
N ARG A 379 -1.50 1.76 16.06
CA ARG A 379 -2.85 2.20 15.63
C ARG A 379 -3.78 1.02 15.38
N VAL A 380 -3.29 -0.04 14.74
CA VAL A 380 -4.09 -1.28 14.55
C VAL A 380 -4.45 -1.88 15.91
N ARG A 381 -3.50 -2.01 16.84
CA ARG A 381 -3.77 -2.54 18.20
C ARG A 381 -4.83 -1.73 18.93
N GLN A 382 -4.77 -0.39 18.85
CA GLN A 382 -5.79 0.49 19.44
C GLN A 382 -7.19 0.18 18.90
N VAL A 383 -7.33 0.01 17.57
CA VAL A 383 -8.61 -0.38 16.97
C VAL A 383 -9.07 -1.74 17.50
N LEU A 384 -8.18 -2.73 17.56
CA LEU A 384 -8.54 -4.06 18.04
C LEU A 384 -8.96 -4.06 19.53
N GLN A 385 -8.36 -3.22 20.36
CA GLN A 385 -8.69 -3.09 21.79
C GLN A 385 -10.00 -2.34 22.04
N THR A 386 -10.25 -1.26 21.29
CA THR A 386 -11.45 -0.42 21.44
C THR A 386 -12.69 -1.00 20.78
N THR A 387 -12.54 -1.98 19.86
CA THR A 387 -13.67 -2.68 19.25
C THR A 387 -14.41 -3.50 20.33
N PRO A 388 -15.70 -3.21 20.60
CA PRO A 388 -16.44 -3.95 21.63
C PRO A 388 -16.54 -5.44 21.29
N LEU A 389 -16.61 -6.28 22.32
CA LEU A 389 -16.97 -7.68 22.12
C LEU A 389 -18.36 -7.77 21.48
N PRO A 390 -18.60 -8.75 20.59
CA PRO A 390 -19.93 -8.94 20.01
C PRO A 390 -20.93 -9.12 21.16
N VAL A 391 -21.92 -8.21 21.23
CA VAL A 391 -22.99 -8.31 22.19
C VAL A 391 -23.71 -9.62 21.92
N GLY A 392 -23.72 -10.52 22.88
CA GLY A 392 -24.42 -11.81 22.79
C GLY A 392 -25.94 -11.58 22.68
N GLY A 393 -26.39 -11.29 21.49
CA GLY A 393 -27.76 -11.02 21.13
C GLY A 393 -28.16 -11.91 19.96
N ASP A 394 -29.16 -12.74 20.24
CA ASP A 394 -29.90 -13.64 19.36
C ASP A 394 -29.09 -14.78 18.70
N ARG A 395 -29.07 -15.88 19.43
CA ARG A 395 -28.77 -17.23 18.95
C ARG A 395 -29.91 -17.76 18.08
#